data_353da119d965f24c690aecc616cc3313
#
_entry.id   353da119d965f24c690aecc616cc3313
#
_cell.length_a   1.000
_cell.length_b   1.000
_cell.length_c   1.000
_cell.angle_alpha   90.00
_cell.angle_beta   90.00
_cell.angle_gamma   90.00
#
_symmetry.space_group_name_H-M   'P 1'
#
loop_
_entity.id
_entity.type
_entity.pdbx_description
1 polymer ?
#
loop_
_entity_poly.entity_id
_entity_poly.type
_entity_poly.pdbx_seq_one_letter_code
_entity_poly.pdbx_strand_id
1 'polypeptide(L)'
;MKFTIKDVFLVLAVMITSMTSFKSYSQDAHQMWLEGSKGKLYALLQYPDEVKKDVKYPLVIICHGFSGNCESEMQKDLADDIVRNGMAALRFDFNGHGKSEGLFQDMTVPNEIEDLKDVIKWAQKQPWVESIGLVGHSQGGVVVSMVAGELGNKIIKAEALMAPAAVLRDDALRGSTMGAYYDPYNIQGDYVELPGSPEAGSLKLGKAYIETAMTLPIYETARKYTGPTLILQGTHDRVVPYTYAERYHEEIKGSQLKLIEGDNHMFSNSLRQSCQFVANWMKTQLEGWKVINVNI
;
A
#
# COMPACT_ATOMS: atom_id res chain seq x y z
N MET A 1 -42.02 18.07 -38.67
CA MET A 1 -42.36 16.93 -37.83
C MET A 1 -42.64 17.50 -36.43
N LYS A 2 -43.89 17.40 -35.96
CA LYS A 2 -44.27 17.93 -34.63
C LYS A 2 -44.08 16.80 -33.62
N PHE A 3 -43.13 16.92 -32.74
CA PHE A 3 -42.99 16.02 -31.58
C PHE A 3 -44.15 16.29 -30.62
N THR A 4 -44.82 15.26 -30.17
CA THR A 4 -45.88 15.38 -29.18
C THR A 4 -45.32 15.27 -27.76
N ILE A 5 -46.04 15.83 -26.78
CA ILE A 5 -45.66 15.79 -25.34
C ILE A 5 -45.45 14.34 -24.85
N LYS A 6 -46.08 13.34 -25.47
CA LYS A 6 -45.90 11.91 -25.16
C LYS A 6 -44.51 11.38 -25.56
N ASP A 7 -43.90 11.92 -26.60
CA ASP A 7 -42.58 11.48 -27.07
C ASP A 7 -41.47 11.99 -26.13
N VAL A 8 -41.68 13.13 -25.49
CA VAL A 8 -40.76 13.71 -24.48
C VAL A 8 -40.80 12.87 -23.18
N PHE A 9 -41.96 12.39 -22.77
CA PHE A 9 -42.07 11.54 -21.56
C PHE A 9 -41.47 10.16 -21.75
N LEU A 10 -41.52 9.60 -22.98
CA LEU A 10 -40.92 8.29 -23.26
C LEU A 10 -39.39 8.37 -23.25
N VAL A 11 -38.79 9.45 -23.73
CA VAL A 11 -37.34 9.66 -23.69
C VAL A 11 -36.84 9.92 -22.25
N LEU A 12 -37.61 10.67 -21.43
CA LEU A 12 -37.29 10.86 -20.03
C LEU A 12 -37.43 9.56 -19.20
N ALA A 13 -38.43 8.71 -19.51
CA ALA A 13 -38.63 7.45 -18.80
C ALA A 13 -37.50 6.44 -19.11
N VAL A 14 -36.94 6.44 -20.32
CA VAL A 14 -35.80 5.59 -20.69
C VAL A 14 -34.50 6.07 -20.07
N MET A 15 -34.34 7.38 -19.83
CA MET A 15 -33.16 7.90 -19.12
C MET A 15 -33.17 7.69 -17.58
N ILE A 16 -34.35 7.49 -16.97
CA ILE A 16 -34.49 7.27 -15.53
C ILE A 16 -34.30 5.77 -15.19
N THR A 17 -34.42 4.85 -16.12
CA THR A 17 -34.23 3.40 -15.86
C THR A 17 -32.79 2.92 -16.01
N SER A 18 -31.85 3.77 -16.38
CA SER A 18 -30.41 3.46 -16.39
C SER A 18 -29.64 4.00 -15.19
N MET A 19 -30.30 4.50 -14.16
CA MET A 19 -29.70 4.58 -12.84
C MET A 19 -29.61 3.16 -12.27
N THR A 20 -28.62 2.41 -12.75
CA THR A 20 -28.11 1.26 -12.00
C THR A 20 -27.81 1.78 -10.59
N SER A 21 -28.58 1.31 -9.62
CA SER A 21 -28.27 1.50 -8.22
C SER A 21 -26.81 1.11 -8.06
N PHE A 22 -25.94 2.08 -7.81
CA PHE A 22 -24.62 1.83 -7.24
C PHE A 22 -24.91 1.17 -5.89
N LYS A 23 -24.95 -0.18 -5.88
CA LYS A 23 -24.84 -0.92 -4.65
C LYS A 23 -23.55 -0.44 -4.02
N SER A 24 -23.63 0.20 -2.87
CA SER A 24 -22.50 0.45 -2.01
C SER A 24 -21.91 -0.92 -1.66
N TYR A 25 -20.86 -1.31 -2.37
CA TYR A 25 -20.06 -2.48 -2.05
C TYR A 25 -19.08 -2.10 -0.94
N SER A 26 -19.61 -1.72 0.22
CA SER A 26 -18.88 -1.83 1.46
C SER A 26 -19.16 -3.22 1.99
N GLN A 27 -18.40 -4.21 1.57
CA GLN A 27 -18.36 -5.45 2.32
C GLN A 27 -17.68 -5.14 3.65
N ASP A 28 -18.32 -5.52 4.76
CA ASP A 28 -17.76 -5.34 6.09
C ASP A 28 -16.40 -6.03 6.16
N ALA A 29 -15.37 -5.27 6.50
CA ALA A 29 -14.04 -5.81 6.68
C ALA A 29 -14.02 -6.69 7.94
N HIS A 30 -13.57 -7.93 7.81
CA HIS A 30 -13.39 -8.83 8.94
C HIS A 30 -12.17 -8.41 9.75
N GLN A 31 -12.42 -7.94 10.97
CA GLN A 31 -11.37 -7.58 11.92
C GLN A 31 -10.68 -8.82 12.44
N MET A 32 -9.35 -8.78 12.52
CA MET A 32 -8.55 -9.88 13.05
C MET A 32 -7.23 -9.38 13.66
N TRP A 33 -6.58 -10.26 14.41
CA TRP A 33 -5.28 -10.03 14.99
C TRP A 33 -4.31 -11.07 14.47
N LEU A 34 -3.13 -10.60 14.02
CA LEU A 34 -2.05 -11.44 13.52
C LEU A 34 -0.84 -11.31 14.45
N GLU A 35 0.05 -12.27 14.43
CA GLU A 35 1.34 -12.15 15.09
C GLU A 35 2.26 -11.23 14.28
N GLY A 36 3.00 -10.36 14.94
CA GLY A 36 3.98 -9.46 14.36
C GLY A 36 5.28 -9.45 15.14
N SER A 37 6.26 -8.69 14.69
CA SER A 37 7.63 -8.67 15.22
C SER A 37 7.73 -8.12 16.65
N LYS A 38 6.81 -7.24 17.06
CA LYS A 38 6.80 -6.54 18.36
C LYS A 38 5.45 -6.64 19.09
N GLY A 39 4.66 -7.63 18.76
CA GLY A 39 3.30 -7.82 19.31
C GLY A 39 2.28 -8.06 18.22
N LYS A 40 1.00 -8.07 18.60
CA LYS A 40 -0.07 -8.36 17.65
C LYS A 40 -0.35 -7.20 16.71
N LEU A 41 -0.62 -7.55 15.47
CA LEU A 41 -1.01 -6.64 14.39
C LEU A 41 -2.52 -6.65 14.24
N TYR A 42 -3.12 -5.47 14.27
CA TYR A 42 -4.52 -5.27 13.90
C TYR A 42 -4.66 -5.31 12.38
N ALA A 43 -5.57 -6.13 11.88
CA ALA A 43 -5.76 -6.33 10.45
C ALA A 43 -7.25 -6.38 10.07
N LEU A 44 -7.52 -5.98 8.83
CA LEU A 44 -8.84 -5.93 8.21
C LEU A 44 -8.80 -6.72 6.90
N LEU A 45 -9.54 -7.81 6.84
CA LEU A 45 -9.65 -8.68 5.68
C LEU A 45 -11.00 -8.49 4.99
N GLN A 46 -10.98 -8.28 3.68
CA GLN A 46 -12.16 -8.15 2.83
C GLN A 46 -12.11 -9.20 1.71
N TYR A 47 -13.26 -9.77 1.38
CA TYR A 47 -13.42 -10.73 0.28
C TYR A 47 -14.31 -10.13 -0.81
N PRO A 48 -14.14 -10.54 -2.09
CA PRO A 48 -14.95 -10.03 -3.20
C PRO A 48 -16.43 -10.44 -3.10
N ASP A 49 -16.70 -11.63 -2.56
CA ASP A 49 -18.02 -12.21 -2.32
C ASP A 49 -18.00 -13.02 -1.03
N GLU A 50 -19.15 -13.65 -0.68
CA GLU A 50 -19.12 -14.68 0.35
C GLU A 50 -18.10 -15.74 -0.02
N VAL A 51 -17.23 -16.09 0.93
CA VAL A 51 -16.19 -17.11 0.73
C VAL A 51 -16.85 -18.41 0.32
N LYS A 52 -16.76 -18.75 -0.96
CA LYS A 52 -17.29 -20.00 -1.49
C LYS A 52 -16.35 -21.13 -1.11
N LYS A 53 -16.92 -22.23 -0.65
CA LYS A 53 -16.17 -23.47 -0.41
C LYS A 53 -15.44 -23.84 -1.70
N ASP A 54 -14.15 -24.19 -1.58
CA ASP A 54 -13.27 -24.61 -2.68
C ASP A 54 -12.90 -23.54 -3.72
N VAL A 55 -13.21 -22.25 -3.47
CA VAL A 55 -12.74 -21.14 -4.29
C VAL A 55 -11.48 -20.52 -3.66
N LYS A 56 -10.45 -20.34 -4.47
CA LYS A 56 -9.23 -19.61 -4.10
C LYS A 56 -9.21 -18.23 -4.75
N TYR A 57 -8.68 -17.26 -4.01
CA TYR A 57 -8.60 -15.86 -4.43
C TYR A 57 -7.15 -15.40 -4.40
N PRO A 58 -6.72 -14.56 -5.35
CA PRO A 58 -5.54 -13.74 -5.14
C PRO A 58 -5.76 -12.86 -3.91
N LEU A 59 -4.74 -12.73 -3.07
CA LEU A 59 -4.73 -11.84 -1.91
C LEU A 59 -3.77 -10.68 -2.17
N VAL A 60 -4.25 -9.46 -2.04
CA VAL A 60 -3.41 -8.25 -2.05
C VAL A 60 -3.27 -7.74 -0.63
N ILE A 61 -2.03 -7.66 -0.15
CA ILE A 61 -1.69 -7.10 1.17
C ILE A 61 -1.30 -5.64 0.98
N ILE A 62 -1.92 -4.75 1.76
CA ILE A 62 -1.78 -3.29 1.65
C ILE A 62 -1.06 -2.76 2.89
N CYS A 63 0.05 -2.05 2.66
CA CYS A 63 0.93 -1.47 3.67
C CYS A 63 0.81 0.07 3.68
N HIS A 64 0.49 0.64 4.84
CA HIS A 64 0.41 2.09 5.04
C HIS A 64 1.79 2.74 5.16
N GLY A 65 1.85 4.08 5.07
CA GLY A 65 3.08 4.85 5.24
C GLY A 65 3.39 5.21 6.70
N PHE A 66 4.47 5.99 6.88
CA PHE A 66 4.92 6.52 8.16
C PHE A 66 3.77 7.20 8.92
N SER A 67 3.62 6.89 10.22
CA SER A 67 2.54 7.36 11.09
C SER A 67 1.11 7.12 10.57
N GLY A 68 0.95 6.28 9.55
CA GLY A 68 -0.35 5.92 8.97
C GLY A 68 -1.08 4.81 9.75
N ASN A 69 -2.18 4.34 9.16
CA ASN A 69 -2.92 3.20 9.66
C ASN A 69 -3.76 2.56 8.53
N CYS A 70 -4.24 1.36 8.76
CA CYS A 70 -5.00 0.58 7.78
C CYS A 70 -6.43 1.09 7.53
N GLU A 71 -6.92 2.03 8.34
CA GLU A 71 -8.27 2.61 8.21
C GLU A 71 -8.27 3.96 7.48
N SER A 72 -7.11 4.45 7.01
CA SER A 72 -7.05 5.70 6.23
C SER A 72 -7.77 5.56 4.89
N GLU A 73 -8.18 6.69 4.31
CA GLU A 73 -8.97 6.75 3.08
C GLU A 73 -8.30 5.97 1.92
N MET A 74 -7.02 6.19 1.70
CA MET A 74 -6.26 5.49 0.63
C MET A 74 -6.30 3.98 0.80
N GLN A 75 -6.06 3.45 2.01
CA GLN A 75 -6.06 2.01 2.28
C GLN A 75 -7.45 1.41 2.12
N LYS A 76 -8.50 2.14 2.49
CA LYS A 76 -9.90 1.74 2.27
C LYS A 76 -10.24 1.71 0.79
N ASP A 77 -9.93 2.78 0.06
CA ASP A 77 -10.20 2.87 -1.38
C ASP A 77 -9.48 1.81 -2.18
N LEU A 78 -8.20 1.53 -1.86
CA LEU A 78 -7.45 0.43 -2.47
C LEU A 78 -8.11 -0.92 -2.19
N ALA A 79 -8.46 -1.21 -0.94
CA ALA A 79 -9.09 -2.47 -0.57
C ALA A 79 -10.44 -2.66 -1.29
N ASP A 80 -11.26 -1.62 -1.33
CA ASP A 80 -12.55 -1.66 -2.01
C ASP A 80 -12.41 -1.90 -3.52
N ASP A 81 -11.41 -1.28 -4.17
CA ASP A 81 -11.19 -1.47 -5.60
C ASP A 81 -10.58 -2.85 -5.92
N ILE A 82 -9.72 -3.37 -5.04
CA ILE A 82 -9.18 -4.72 -5.14
C ILE A 82 -10.31 -5.75 -5.03
N VAL A 83 -11.20 -5.58 -4.07
CA VAL A 83 -12.36 -6.47 -3.85
C VAL A 83 -13.34 -6.41 -5.04
N ARG A 84 -13.62 -5.22 -5.58
CA ARG A 84 -14.43 -5.06 -6.82
C ARG A 84 -13.80 -5.76 -8.02
N ASN A 85 -12.50 -5.90 -8.03
CA ASN A 85 -11.77 -6.62 -9.07
C ASN A 85 -11.72 -8.16 -8.86
N GLY A 86 -12.40 -8.69 -7.84
CA GLY A 86 -12.50 -10.13 -7.61
C GLY A 86 -11.32 -10.73 -6.84
N MET A 87 -10.52 -9.91 -6.18
CA MET A 87 -9.41 -10.31 -5.32
C MET A 87 -9.75 -10.08 -3.85
N ALA A 88 -9.11 -10.78 -2.93
CA ALA A 88 -9.17 -10.46 -1.51
C ALA A 88 -8.18 -9.36 -1.16
N ALA A 89 -8.52 -8.51 -0.19
CA ALA A 89 -7.67 -7.44 0.31
C ALA A 89 -7.42 -7.60 1.81
N LEU A 90 -6.16 -7.54 2.22
CA LEU A 90 -5.75 -7.47 3.62
C LEU A 90 -4.98 -6.18 3.85
N ARG A 91 -5.46 -5.34 4.75
CA ARG A 91 -4.77 -4.13 5.22
C ARG A 91 -4.55 -4.25 6.72
N PHE A 92 -3.40 -3.84 7.21
CA PHE A 92 -3.05 -3.99 8.61
C PHE A 92 -2.25 -2.80 9.11
N ASP A 93 -2.23 -2.62 10.41
CA ASP A 93 -1.37 -1.64 11.09
C ASP A 93 -0.03 -2.30 11.44
N PHE A 94 1.08 -1.69 11.08
CA PHE A 94 2.40 -2.09 11.56
C PHE A 94 2.49 -1.94 13.10
N ASN A 95 3.37 -2.70 13.75
CA ASN A 95 3.61 -2.52 15.18
C ASN A 95 3.95 -1.05 15.51
N GLY A 96 3.37 -0.54 16.60
CA GLY A 96 3.50 0.85 17.02
C GLY A 96 2.60 1.84 16.26
N HIS A 97 1.75 1.36 15.33
CA HIS A 97 0.82 2.18 14.57
C HIS A 97 -0.64 1.76 14.82
N GLY A 98 -1.55 2.70 14.58
CA GLY A 98 -2.99 2.47 14.61
C GLY A 98 -3.48 1.75 15.86
N LYS A 99 -4.02 0.54 15.68
CA LYS A 99 -4.52 -0.32 16.76
C LYS A 99 -3.59 -1.49 17.10
N SER A 100 -2.48 -1.66 16.35
CA SER A 100 -1.48 -2.69 16.63
C SER A 100 -0.75 -2.43 17.93
N GLU A 101 -0.25 -3.51 18.54
CA GLU A 101 0.58 -3.42 19.74
C GLU A 101 1.95 -2.78 19.43
N GLY A 102 2.67 -2.39 20.49
CA GLY A 102 3.94 -1.70 20.40
C GLY A 102 3.80 -0.18 20.55
N LEU A 103 4.93 0.50 20.56
CA LEU A 103 4.99 1.96 20.64
C LEU A 103 5.57 2.51 19.34
N PHE A 104 5.04 3.64 18.86
CA PHE A 104 5.58 4.32 17.67
C PHE A 104 7.07 4.64 17.84
N GLN A 105 7.49 4.98 19.05
CA GLN A 105 8.89 5.25 19.40
C GLN A 105 9.82 4.04 19.11
N ASP A 106 9.30 2.81 19.21
CA ASP A 106 10.09 1.58 19.03
C ASP A 106 10.03 1.05 17.58
N MET A 107 9.27 1.72 16.71
CA MET A 107 9.14 1.37 15.30
C MET A 107 10.46 1.61 14.57
N THR A 108 10.80 0.67 13.69
CA THR A 108 11.88 0.81 12.69
C THR A 108 11.44 0.16 11.37
N VAL A 109 12.01 0.59 10.24
CA VAL A 109 11.71 -0.07 8.94
C VAL A 109 12.05 -1.56 8.95
N PRO A 110 13.17 -2.03 9.55
CA PRO A 110 13.40 -3.47 9.73
C PRO A 110 12.30 -4.20 10.50
N ASN A 111 11.70 -3.60 11.53
CA ASN A 111 10.58 -4.24 12.23
C ASN A 111 9.33 -4.32 11.34
N GLU A 112 9.01 -3.29 10.56
CA GLU A 112 7.89 -3.31 9.60
C GLU A 112 8.11 -4.36 8.49
N ILE A 113 9.36 -4.58 8.06
CA ILE A 113 9.71 -5.67 7.14
C ILE A 113 9.37 -7.03 7.76
N GLU A 114 9.70 -7.26 9.02
CA GLU A 114 9.36 -8.51 9.72
C GLU A 114 7.84 -8.64 9.93
N ASP A 115 7.14 -7.56 10.29
CA ASP A 115 5.67 -7.57 10.39
C ASP A 115 5.02 -7.99 9.06
N LEU A 116 5.45 -7.41 7.93
CA LEU A 116 4.92 -7.81 6.62
C LEU A 116 5.25 -9.27 6.29
N LYS A 117 6.45 -9.76 6.63
CA LYS A 117 6.80 -11.18 6.44
C LYS A 117 5.92 -12.11 7.28
N ASP A 118 5.57 -11.72 8.51
CA ASP A 118 4.69 -12.53 9.36
C ASP A 118 3.25 -12.55 8.80
N VAL A 119 2.75 -11.41 8.29
CA VAL A 119 1.47 -11.37 7.55
C VAL A 119 1.51 -12.26 6.30
N ILE A 120 2.60 -12.25 5.55
CA ILE A 120 2.77 -13.13 4.37
C ILE A 120 2.80 -14.60 4.79
N LYS A 121 3.51 -14.96 5.86
CA LYS A 121 3.53 -16.34 6.40
C LYS A 121 2.14 -16.79 6.83
N TRP A 122 1.35 -15.91 7.43
CA TRP A 122 -0.06 -16.19 7.74
C TRP A 122 -0.85 -16.44 6.45
N ALA A 123 -0.72 -15.56 5.45
CA ALA A 123 -1.42 -15.68 4.17
C ALA A 123 -1.11 -17.00 3.44
N GLN A 124 0.15 -17.44 3.44
CA GLN A 124 0.57 -18.71 2.83
C GLN A 124 -0.06 -19.95 3.48
N LYS A 125 -0.48 -19.86 4.75
CA LYS A 125 -1.15 -20.96 5.47
C LYS A 125 -2.66 -21.01 5.18
N GLN A 126 -3.23 -20.00 4.52
CA GLN A 126 -4.66 -19.96 4.25
C GLN A 126 -4.99 -20.81 3.01
N PRO A 127 -5.87 -21.82 3.12
CA PRO A 127 -6.17 -22.71 2.00
C PRO A 127 -6.87 -22.01 0.83
N TRP A 128 -7.48 -20.85 1.07
CA TRP A 128 -8.21 -20.06 0.09
C TRP A 128 -7.32 -19.05 -0.65
N VAL A 129 -6.08 -18.80 -0.20
CA VAL A 129 -5.16 -17.89 -0.90
C VAL A 129 -4.56 -18.62 -2.11
N GLU A 130 -4.73 -18.02 -3.29
CA GLU A 130 -4.18 -18.52 -4.55
C GLU A 130 -2.78 -17.98 -4.83
N SER A 131 -2.64 -16.68 -4.66
CA SER A 131 -1.40 -15.92 -4.94
C SER A 131 -1.36 -14.67 -4.07
N ILE A 132 -0.18 -14.10 -3.88
CA ILE A 132 0.03 -12.92 -3.03
C ILE A 132 0.59 -11.79 -3.89
N GLY A 133 -0.11 -10.63 -3.87
CA GLY A 133 0.36 -9.34 -4.35
C GLY A 133 0.57 -8.38 -3.18
N LEU A 134 1.44 -7.39 -3.36
CA LEU A 134 1.73 -6.37 -2.34
C LEU A 134 1.46 -4.98 -2.89
N VAL A 135 0.87 -4.11 -2.08
CA VAL A 135 0.74 -2.67 -2.36
C VAL A 135 1.28 -1.91 -1.16
N GLY A 136 2.15 -0.93 -1.38
CA GLY A 136 2.67 -0.09 -0.30
C GLY A 136 2.69 1.38 -0.67
N HIS A 137 2.25 2.24 0.27
CA HIS A 137 2.33 3.68 0.13
C HIS A 137 3.47 4.25 0.98
N SER A 138 4.24 5.18 0.43
CA SER A 138 5.26 5.92 1.16
C SER A 138 6.30 4.97 1.81
N GLN A 139 6.52 5.02 3.13
CA GLN A 139 7.36 4.07 3.86
C GLN A 139 6.91 2.62 3.66
N GLY A 140 5.58 2.34 3.62
CA GLY A 140 5.06 1.03 3.28
C GLY A 140 5.47 0.56 1.87
N GLY A 141 5.71 1.49 0.93
CA GLY A 141 6.29 1.19 -0.39
C GLY A 141 7.75 0.74 -0.30
N VAL A 142 8.54 1.32 0.62
CA VAL A 142 9.90 0.84 0.91
C VAL A 142 9.86 -0.56 1.50
N VAL A 143 9.02 -0.80 2.50
CA VAL A 143 8.84 -2.11 3.13
C VAL A 143 8.46 -3.16 2.10
N VAL A 144 7.45 -2.87 1.26
CA VAL A 144 6.99 -3.77 0.18
C VAL A 144 8.12 -4.10 -0.78
N SER A 145 8.84 -3.10 -1.30
CA SER A 145 9.92 -3.30 -2.28
C SER A 145 11.07 -4.15 -1.71
N MET A 146 11.41 -3.95 -0.43
CA MET A 146 12.46 -4.73 0.22
C MET A 146 12.01 -6.18 0.49
N VAL A 147 10.79 -6.38 0.99
CA VAL A 147 10.23 -7.72 1.22
C VAL A 147 10.09 -8.50 -0.09
N ALA A 148 9.62 -7.87 -1.15
CA ALA A 148 9.56 -8.50 -2.47
C ALA A 148 10.96 -8.88 -2.99
N GLY A 149 11.96 -8.01 -2.79
CA GLY A 149 13.35 -8.29 -3.12
C GLY A 149 13.97 -9.47 -2.34
N GLU A 150 13.56 -9.65 -1.09
CA GLU A 150 14.03 -10.76 -0.24
C GLU A 150 13.31 -12.08 -0.52
N LEU A 151 12.00 -12.05 -0.70
CA LEU A 151 11.18 -13.26 -0.89
C LEU A 151 11.09 -13.73 -2.34
N GLY A 152 11.28 -12.80 -3.29
CA GLY A 152 11.27 -13.07 -4.73
C GLY A 152 9.89 -13.40 -5.31
N ASN A 153 9.84 -13.54 -6.64
CA ASN A 153 8.60 -13.72 -7.41
C ASN A 153 7.96 -15.14 -7.27
N LYS A 154 8.62 -16.06 -6.62
CA LYS A 154 7.99 -17.35 -6.27
C LYS A 154 6.92 -17.16 -5.21
N ILE A 155 7.10 -16.24 -4.27
CA ILE A 155 6.18 -15.93 -3.18
C ILE A 155 5.32 -14.73 -3.55
N ILE A 156 5.92 -13.60 -3.89
CA ILE A 156 5.24 -12.36 -4.24
C ILE A 156 5.06 -12.31 -5.77
N LYS A 157 3.82 -12.34 -6.23
CA LYS A 157 3.53 -12.43 -7.67
C LYS A 157 3.54 -11.07 -8.37
N ALA A 158 3.23 -9.99 -7.65
CA ALA A 158 3.30 -8.62 -8.14
C ALA A 158 3.43 -7.66 -6.97
N GLU A 159 4.04 -6.49 -7.21
CA GLU A 159 4.07 -5.38 -6.26
C GLU A 159 3.69 -4.05 -6.91
N ALA A 160 3.01 -3.18 -6.15
CA ALA A 160 2.77 -1.80 -6.54
C ALA A 160 3.27 -0.85 -5.45
N LEU A 161 4.10 0.10 -5.83
CA LEU A 161 4.76 1.06 -4.98
C LEU A 161 4.16 2.45 -5.25
N MET A 162 3.39 2.98 -4.30
CA MET A 162 2.77 4.30 -4.39
C MET A 162 3.60 5.30 -3.61
N ALA A 163 4.22 6.26 -4.29
CA ALA A 163 5.10 7.27 -3.71
C ALA A 163 6.15 6.67 -2.75
N PRO A 164 6.95 5.63 -3.16
CA PRO A 164 7.82 4.89 -2.26
C PRO A 164 8.91 5.78 -1.65
N ALA A 165 8.92 5.90 -0.33
CA ALA A 165 9.68 6.92 0.40
C ALA A 165 11.15 6.54 0.63
N ALA A 166 11.91 6.18 -0.41
CA ALA A 166 13.35 5.91 -0.26
C ALA A 166 14.16 7.15 0.21
N VAL A 167 13.56 8.34 0.18
CA VAL A 167 14.09 9.56 0.79
C VAL A 167 14.38 9.41 2.28
N LEU A 168 13.72 8.49 2.99
CA LEU A 168 13.90 8.27 4.44
C LEU A 168 15.36 8.01 4.82
N ARG A 169 16.15 7.35 3.95
CA ARG A 169 17.58 7.15 4.19
C ARG A 169 18.35 8.46 4.09
N ASP A 170 18.07 9.25 3.08
CA ASP A 170 18.74 10.55 2.89
C ASP A 170 18.31 11.56 3.96
N ASP A 171 17.05 11.51 4.40
CA ASP A 171 16.54 12.31 5.52
C ASP A 171 17.24 11.97 6.83
N ALA A 172 17.38 10.68 7.13
CA ALA A 172 18.11 10.22 8.31
C ALA A 172 19.58 10.68 8.28
N LEU A 173 20.26 10.54 7.12
CA LEU A 173 21.65 10.97 6.94
C LEU A 173 21.84 12.49 7.06
N ARG A 174 20.85 13.29 6.62
CA ARG A 174 20.86 14.75 6.73
C ARG A 174 20.51 15.26 8.12
N GLY A 175 19.98 14.40 8.99
CA GLY A 175 19.47 14.81 10.29
C GLY A 175 18.17 15.61 10.19
N SER A 176 17.28 15.26 9.26
CA SER A 176 16.00 15.92 9.09
C SER A 176 14.92 14.89 8.67
N THR A 177 14.00 14.57 9.56
CA THR A 177 12.91 13.64 9.29
C THR A 177 11.57 14.28 9.67
N MET A 178 10.63 14.36 8.71
CA MET A 178 9.28 14.88 8.93
C MET A 178 9.22 16.22 9.66
N GLY A 179 10.18 17.12 9.37
CA GLY A 179 10.24 18.46 9.96
C GLY A 179 10.99 18.55 11.31
N ALA A 180 11.41 17.44 11.89
CA ALA A 180 12.36 17.46 13.00
C ALA A 180 13.79 17.57 12.47
N TYR A 181 14.65 18.26 13.24
CA TYR A 181 16.08 18.42 12.94
C TYR A 181 16.90 17.88 14.09
N TYR A 182 17.94 17.13 13.78
CA TYR A 182 18.82 16.49 14.76
C TYR A 182 20.24 16.27 14.18
N ASP A 183 21.23 16.08 15.04
CA ASP A 183 22.53 15.57 14.62
C ASP A 183 22.46 14.04 14.51
N PRO A 184 22.51 13.44 13.30
CA PRO A 184 22.32 12.01 13.13
C PRO A 184 23.44 11.18 13.77
N TYR A 185 24.60 11.78 14.02
CA TYR A 185 25.75 11.13 14.65
C TYR A 185 25.84 11.37 16.18
N ASN A 186 24.95 12.22 16.70
CA ASN A 186 24.97 12.58 18.14
C ASN A 186 23.54 12.84 18.65
N ILE A 187 22.65 11.87 18.45
CA ILE A 187 21.26 11.95 18.93
C ILE A 187 21.28 11.90 20.46
N GLN A 188 20.76 12.96 21.08
CA GLN A 188 20.64 13.05 22.53
C GLN A 188 19.38 12.32 23.01
N GLY A 189 19.52 11.36 23.93
CA GLY A 189 18.42 10.55 24.44
C GLY A 189 17.97 9.43 23.49
N ASP A 190 16.78 8.91 23.73
CA ASP A 190 16.26 7.72 23.05
C ASP A 190 15.38 8.04 21.85
N TYR A 191 14.97 9.28 21.67
CA TYR A 191 14.08 9.71 20.59
C TYR A 191 14.29 11.18 20.20
N VAL A 192 13.75 11.52 19.02
CA VAL A 192 13.57 12.89 18.55
C VAL A 192 12.07 13.18 18.52
N GLU A 193 11.64 14.33 19.01
CA GLU A 193 10.24 14.75 18.89
C GLU A 193 9.96 15.28 17.48
N LEU A 194 8.98 14.68 16.83
CA LEU A 194 8.48 15.17 15.54
C LEU A 194 7.50 16.32 15.79
N PRO A 195 7.48 17.35 14.93
CA PRO A 195 6.44 18.38 14.99
C PRO A 195 5.05 17.74 14.95
N GLY A 196 4.26 17.99 15.99
CA GLY A 196 2.90 17.49 16.09
C GLY A 196 1.91 18.40 15.37
N SER A 197 0.73 17.86 15.05
CA SER A 197 -0.44 18.69 14.80
C SER A 197 -1.07 19.12 16.13
N PRO A 198 -1.80 20.23 16.20
CA PRO A 198 -2.52 20.64 17.41
C PRO A 198 -3.47 19.57 17.96
N GLU A 199 -3.90 18.64 17.11
CA GLU A 199 -4.89 17.58 17.41
C GLU A 199 -4.24 16.25 17.80
N ALA A 200 -3.09 15.91 17.20
CA ALA A 200 -2.43 14.61 17.36
C ALA A 200 -1.28 14.61 18.40
N GLY A 201 -0.86 15.79 18.89
CA GLY A 201 0.34 15.88 19.73
C GLY A 201 1.64 15.62 18.97
N SER A 202 2.78 15.64 19.67
CA SER A 202 4.08 15.27 19.10
C SER A 202 4.26 13.76 19.09
N LEU A 203 4.81 13.22 17.99
CA LEU A 203 5.25 11.83 17.92
C LEU A 203 6.72 11.74 18.32
N LYS A 204 7.09 10.65 18.98
CA LYS A 204 8.47 10.36 19.35
C LYS A 204 9.07 9.40 18.33
N LEU A 205 10.02 9.89 17.54
CA LEU A 205 10.76 9.04 16.60
C LEU A 205 11.99 8.48 17.32
N GLY A 206 12.03 7.16 17.47
CA GLY A 206 13.09 6.51 18.19
C GLY A 206 14.46 6.65 17.51
N LYS A 207 15.52 6.75 18.31
CA LYS A 207 16.91 6.77 17.83
C LYS A 207 17.20 5.56 16.93
N ALA A 208 16.67 4.37 17.28
CA ALA A 208 16.84 3.15 16.50
C ALA A 208 16.28 3.25 15.07
N TYR A 209 15.18 3.99 14.87
CA TYR A 209 14.67 4.26 13.52
C TYR A 209 15.71 5.01 12.69
N ILE A 210 16.24 6.10 13.23
CA ILE A 210 17.21 6.96 12.53
C ILE A 210 18.49 6.16 12.20
N GLU A 211 19.05 5.46 13.18
CA GLU A 211 20.28 4.67 13.03
C GLU A 211 20.11 3.56 11.97
N THR A 212 18.98 2.86 11.97
CA THR A 212 18.72 1.81 10.98
C THR A 212 18.41 2.38 9.60
N ALA A 213 17.68 3.50 9.50
CA ALA A 213 17.36 4.16 8.25
C ALA A 213 18.59 4.63 7.49
N MET A 214 19.62 5.17 8.19
CA MET A 214 20.87 5.65 7.56
C MET A 214 21.60 4.58 6.73
N THR A 215 21.48 3.31 7.11
CA THR A 215 22.19 2.19 6.47
C THR A 215 21.29 1.24 5.71
N LEU A 216 19.99 1.55 5.59
CA LEU A 216 19.01 0.66 4.98
C LEU A 216 19.32 0.42 3.49
N PRO A 217 19.54 -0.82 3.04
CA PRO A 217 19.90 -1.12 1.65
C PRO A 217 18.64 -1.19 0.75
N ILE A 218 17.93 -0.05 0.61
CA ILE A 218 16.62 0.03 -0.03
C ILE A 218 16.67 -0.47 -1.48
N TYR A 219 17.39 0.24 -2.33
CA TYR A 219 17.48 -0.10 -3.76
C TYR A 219 18.27 -1.40 -4.00
N GLU A 220 19.30 -1.63 -3.20
CA GLU A 220 20.14 -2.83 -3.26
C GLU A 220 19.33 -4.10 -2.97
N THR A 221 18.27 -3.99 -2.19
CA THR A 221 17.35 -5.09 -1.90
C THR A 221 16.23 -5.14 -2.93
N ALA A 222 15.57 -4.02 -3.22
CA ALA A 222 14.45 -3.93 -4.16
C ALA A 222 14.80 -4.47 -5.56
N ARG A 223 16.00 -4.15 -6.10
CA ARG A 223 16.45 -4.62 -7.42
C ARG A 223 16.59 -6.15 -7.58
N LYS A 224 16.54 -6.90 -6.48
CA LYS A 224 16.56 -8.37 -6.51
C LYS A 224 15.21 -8.94 -6.91
N TYR A 225 14.14 -8.15 -6.80
CA TYR A 225 12.82 -8.58 -7.24
C TYR A 225 12.75 -8.60 -8.77
N THR A 226 12.28 -9.72 -9.33
CA THR A 226 12.19 -9.94 -10.78
C THR A 226 10.76 -10.15 -11.25
N GLY A 227 9.78 -9.97 -10.36
CA GLY A 227 8.36 -10.01 -10.70
C GLY A 227 7.84 -8.67 -11.22
N PRO A 228 6.57 -8.63 -11.66
CA PRO A 228 5.92 -7.40 -12.09
C PRO A 228 5.91 -6.35 -10.98
N THR A 229 6.41 -5.15 -11.30
CA THR A 229 6.46 -3.99 -10.41
C THR A 229 5.82 -2.78 -11.08
N LEU A 230 4.86 -2.17 -10.40
CA LEU A 230 4.31 -0.84 -10.73
C LEU A 230 4.83 0.18 -9.74
N ILE A 231 5.27 1.33 -10.25
CA ILE A 231 5.65 2.49 -9.44
C ILE A 231 4.74 3.64 -9.85
N LEU A 232 4.01 4.21 -8.88
CA LEU A 232 3.10 5.35 -9.08
C LEU A 232 3.58 6.52 -8.25
N GLN A 233 3.70 7.73 -8.86
CA GLN A 233 4.27 8.90 -8.17
C GLN A 233 3.66 10.19 -8.67
N GLY A 234 3.30 11.09 -7.76
CA GLY A 234 2.91 12.47 -8.08
C GLY A 234 4.10 13.36 -8.40
N THR A 235 4.03 14.18 -9.47
CA THR A 235 5.15 15.06 -9.86
C THR A 235 5.32 16.27 -8.95
N HIS A 236 4.27 16.65 -8.19
CA HIS A 236 4.30 17.72 -7.17
C HIS A 236 4.40 17.19 -5.74
N ASP A 237 4.88 15.95 -5.57
CA ASP A 237 5.16 15.39 -4.26
C ASP A 237 6.33 16.13 -3.59
N ARG A 238 6.03 16.82 -2.46
CA ARG A 238 7.01 17.57 -1.67
C ARG A 238 7.56 16.79 -0.48
N VAL A 239 6.99 15.60 -0.22
CA VAL A 239 7.46 14.69 0.83
C VAL A 239 8.50 13.74 0.25
N VAL A 240 8.17 13.13 -0.88
CA VAL A 240 9.07 12.23 -1.63
C VAL A 240 9.21 12.75 -3.06
N PRO A 241 10.30 13.47 -3.38
CA PRO A 241 10.55 13.90 -4.76
C PRO A 241 10.44 12.75 -5.76
N TYR A 242 9.79 12.98 -6.90
CA TYR A 242 9.52 11.92 -7.88
C TYR A 242 10.80 11.26 -8.45
N THR A 243 11.95 11.92 -8.32
CA THR A 243 13.26 11.37 -8.70
C THR A 243 13.62 10.08 -7.94
N TYR A 244 13.06 9.86 -6.73
CA TYR A 244 13.21 8.61 -6.01
C TYR A 244 12.43 7.46 -6.69
N ALA A 245 11.27 7.76 -7.26
CA ALA A 245 10.50 6.79 -8.06
C ALA A 245 11.20 6.47 -9.38
N GLU A 246 11.80 7.48 -10.04
CA GLU A 246 12.63 7.27 -11.23
C GLU A 246 13.81 6.34 -10.91
N ARG A 247 14.48 6.55 -9.77
CA ARG A 247 15.56 5.66 -9.33
C ARG A 247 15.07 4.23 -9.03
N TYR A 248 13.91 4.04 -8.43
CA TYR A 248 13.31 2.71 -8.30
C TYR A 248 13.11 2.05 -9.66
N HIS A 249 12.62 2.80 -10.65
CA HIS A 249 12.41 2.32 -12.01
C HIS A 249 13.73 1.92 -12.70
N GLU A 250 14.79 2.67 -12.47
CA GLU A 250 16.13 2.34 -12.97
C GLU A 250 16.70 1.07 -12.33
N GLU A 251 16.50 0.88 -11.03
CA GLU A 251 17.03 -0.24 -10.26
C GLU A 251 16.22 -1.53 -10.45
N ILE A 252 14.89 -1.47 -10.50
CA ILE A 252 14.02 -2.64 -10.69
C ILE A 252 13.75 -2.83 -12.19
N LYS A 253 14.52 -3.71 -12.81
CA LYS A 253 14.42 -3.96 -14.25
C LYS A 253 13.07 -4.53 -14.65
N GLY A 254 12.44 -3.93 -15.66
CA GLY A 254 11.12 -4.34 -16.14
C GLY A 254 9.95 -3.75 -15.35
N SER A 255 10.21 -2.91 -14.34
CA SER A 255 9.15 -2.16 -13.65
C SER A 255 8.46 -1.17 -14.61
N GLN A 256 7.25 -0.78 -14.24
CA GLN A 256 6.45 0.26 -14.92
C GLN A 256 6.41 1.49 -14.03
N LEU A 257 6.85 2.63 -14.53
CA LEU A 257 6.73 3.92 -13.85
C LEU A 257 5.57 4.72 -14.43
N LYS A 258 4.67 5.18 -13.58
CA LYS A 258 3.60 6.12 -13.92
C LYS A 258 3.70 7.38 -13.07
N LEU A 259 4.08 8.46 -13.68
CA LEU A 259 4.03 9.79 -13.07
C LEU A 259 2.63 10.39 -13.25
N ILE A 260 2.08 10.94 -12.17
CA ILE A 260 0.81 11.67 -12.15
C ILE A 260 1.12 13.15 -12.08
N GLU A 261 0.91 13.82 -13.20
CA GLU A 261 1.25 15.24 -13.34
C GLU A 261 0.43 16.11 -12.37
N GLY A 262 1.12 16.99 -11.65
CA GLY A 262 0.51 17.93 -10.70
C GLY A 262 -0.01 17.33 -9.40
N ASP A 263 0.12 16.02 -9.18
CA ASP A 263 -0.35 15.39 -7.96
C ASP A 263 0.73 15.34 -6.86
N ASN A 264 0.28 15.22 -5.63
CA ASN A 264 1.10 15.26 -4.42
C ASN A 264 1.32 13.86 -3.82
N HIS A 265 1.96 13.80 -2.64
CA HIS A 265 2.27 12.57 -1.91
C HIS A 265 1.06 11.68 -1.61
N MET A 266 -0.09 12.29 -1.33
CA MET A 266 -1.33 11.60 -0.99
C MET A 266 -2.25 11.38 -2.21
N PHE A 267 -1.79 11.74 -3.40
CA PHE A 267 -2.61 11.69 -4.63
C PHE A 267 -3.94 12.45 -4.50
N SER A 268 -3.93 13.58 -3.80
CA SER A 268 -5.17 14.28 -3.40
C SER A 268 -6.04 14.74 -4.58
N ASN A 269 -5.46 14.93 -5.75
CA ASN A 269 -6.19 15.31 -6.96
C ASN A 269 -6.74 14.10 -7.73
N SER A 270 -6.18 12.90 -7.51
CA SER A 270 -6.49 11.69 -8.27
C SER A 270 -6.58 10.42 -7.42
N LEU A 271 -6.80 10.52 -6.10
CA LEU A 271 -6.75 9.39 -5.18
C LEU A 271 -7.60 8.22 -5.68
N ARG A 272 -8.84 8.48 -6.02
CA ARG A 272 -9.78 7.46 -6.49
C ARG A 272 -9.30 6.79 -7.78
N GLN A 273 -8.83 7.59 -8.75
CA GLN A 273 -8.32 7.09 -10.04
C GLN A 273 -7.01 6.30 -9.85
N SER A 274 -6.15 6.75 -8.95
CA SER A 274 -4.89 6.10 -8.61
C SER A 274 -5.13 4.73 -7.96
N CYS A 275 -6.07 4.64 -7.01
CA CYS A 275 -6.47 3.37 -6.38
C CYS A 275 -7.05 2.39 -7.41
N GLN A 276 -7.97 2.85 -8.26
CA GLN A 276 -8.54 2.03 -9.34
C GLN A 276 -7.46 1.55 -10.33
N PHE A 277 -6.52 2.42 -10.70
CA PHE A 277 -5.43 2.06 -11.60
C PHE A 277 -4.56 0.95 -11.00
N VAL A 278 -4.15 1.08 -9.73
CA VAL A 278 -3.36 0.06 -9.02
C VAL A 278 -4.14 -1.26 -8.91
N ALA A 279 -5.41 -1.22 -8.51
CA ALA A 279 -6.24 -2.41 -8.38
C ALA A 279 -6.45 -3.14 -9.73
N ASN A 280 -6.69 -2.41 -10.81
CA ASN A 280 -6.82 -2.97 -12.16
C ASN A 280 -5.49 -3.58 -12.64
N TRP A 281 -4.38 -2.90 -12.38
CA TRP A 281 -3.06 -3.42 -12.70
C TRP A 281 -2.76 -4.71 -11.91
N MET A 282 -3.02 -4.73 -10.60
CA MET A 282 -2.87 -5.93 -9.76
C MET A 282 -3.69 -7.11 -10.30
N LYS A 283 -4.95 -6.87 -10.67
CA LYS A 283 -5.79 -7.90 -11.29
C LYS A 283 -5.10 -8.52 -12.50
N THR A 284 -4.65 -7.67 -13.42
CA THR A 284 -3.97 -8.13 -14.65
C THR A 284 -2.76 -8.99 -14.35
N GLN A 285 -1.95 -8.62 -13.35
CA GLN A 285 -0.74 -9.38 -13.00
C GLN A 285 -1.06 -10.69 -12.30
N LEU A 286 -2.02 -10.70 -11.38
CA LEU A 286 -2.35 -11.88 -10.58
C LEU A 286 -3.23 -12.89 -11.34
N GLU A 287 -4.09 -12.46 -12.28
CA GLU A 287 -4.88 -13.35 -13.14
C GLU A 287 -4.08 -13.87 -14.34
N GLY A 288 -3.15 -13.10 -14.89
CA GLY A 288 -2.28 -13.52 -16.00
C GLY A 288 -1.44 -14.76 -15.69
N TRP A 289 -1.16 -15.03 -14.43
CA TRP A 289 -0.52 -16.27 -13.96
C TRP A 289 -1.36 -17.53 -14.23
N LYS A 290 -2.71 -17.41 -14.28
CA LYS A 290 -3.61 -18.54 -14.57
C LYS A 290 -3.43 -19.09 -15.98
N VAL A 291 -3.21 -18.21 -16.95
CA VAL A 291 -3.07 -18.59 -18.37
C VAL A 291 -1.75 -19.31 -18.64
N ILE A 292 -0.69 -18.97 -17.95
CA ILE A 292 0.65 -19.56 -18.13
C ILE A 292 0.72 -20.98 -17.51
N ASN A 293 0.01 -21.24 -16.41
CA ASN A 293 0.06 -22.51 -15.69
C ASN A 293 -0.93 -23.58 -16.18
N VAL A 294 -1.81 -23.26 -17.13
CA VAL A 294 -2.78 -24.21 -17.72
C VAL A 294 -2.23 -24.87 -19.00
N ASN A 295 -1.11 -24.41 -19.52
CA ASN A 295 -0.52 -24.87 -20.79
C ASN A 295 0.80 -25.67 -20.63
N ILE A 296 1.01 -26.32 -19.46
CA ILE A 296 2.13 -27.28 -19.26
C ILE A 296 1.59 -28.66 -18.98
#